data_38f07b573eeb34105109fe28ef01430f
#
_entry.id   38f07b573eeb34105109fe28ef01430f
#
_cell.length_a   1.000
_cell.length_b   1.000
_cell.length_c   1.000
_cell.angle_alpha   90.00
_cell.angle_beta   90.00
_cell.angle_gamma   90.00
#
_symmetry.space_group_name_H-M   'P 1'
#
loop_
_entity.id
_entity.type
_entity.pdbx_description
1 polymer ?
#
loop_
_entity_poly.entity_id
_entity_poly.type
_entity_poly.pdbx_seq_one_letter_code
_entity_poly.pdbx_strand_id
1 'polypeptide(L)'
;MTAGATIGLAVVAVGTLASRFYAKKNTEAEAYLADVKVWAEQMQASWTVLAGVKSRIIDLHNLTCRLCEKAEVHMKELEALAPNFDTNNEDHIKLFQQCAIMAKSMSELAQTPILDADGNISEQSGIIASKAETILNTEL
;
A
#
# COMPACT_ATOMS: atom_id res chain seq x y z
N MET A 1 -13.69 59.92 52.95
CA MET A 1 -13.93 59.59 51.53
C MET A 1 -12.86 58.69 50.95
N THR A 2 -12.88 57.34 51.18
CA THR A 2 -11.88 56.41 50.64
C THR A 2 -12.44 55.00 50.35
N ALA A 3 -13.76 54.88 50.28
CA ALA A 3 -14.37 53.58 50.01
C ALA A 3 -14.55 53.22 48.50
N GLY A 4 -14.46 54.23 47.62
CA GLY A 4 -14.67 53.98 46.17
C GLY A 4 -13.46 53.53 45.39
N ALA A 5 -12.23 53.81 45.85
CA ALA A 5 -11.01 53.40 45.12
C ALA A 5 -10.62 51.93 45.26
N THR A 6 -11.01 51.29 46.35
CA THR A 6 -10.68 49.87 46.61
C THR A 6 -11.57 48.89 45.85
N ILE A 7 -12.83 49.27 45.58
CA ILE A 7 -13.74 48.41 44.79
C ILE A 7 -13.34 48.39 43.31
N GLY A 8 -12.92 49.54 42.76
CA GLY A 8 -12.46 49.62 41.37
C GLY A 8 -11.20 48.78 41.10
N LEU A 9 -10.25 48.78 42.03
CA LEU A 9 -9.01 47.97 41.90
C LEU A 9 -9.26 46.47 42.00
N ALA A 10 -10.21 46.05 42.86
CA ALA A 10 -10.57 44.62 42.99
C ALA A 10 -11.28 44.11 41.74
N VAL A 11 -12.16 44.89 41.11
CA VAL A 11 -12.85 44.51 39.87
C VAL A 11 -11.87 44.38 38.69
N VAL A 12 -10.92 45.30 38.57
CA VAL A 12 -9.88 45.24 37.53
C VAL A 12 -8.95 44.02 37.75
N ALA A 13 -8.56 43.72 38.99
CA ALA A 13 -7.71 42.57 39.30
C ALA A 13 -8.43 41.24 39.00
N VAL A 14 -9.70 41.09 39.34
CA VAL A 14 -10.48 39.89 39.01
C VAL A 14 -10.69 39.75 37.51
N GLY A 15 -10.97 40.84 36.80
CA GLY A 15 -11.11 40.86 35.34
C GLY A 15 -9.83 40.46 34.63
N THR A 16 -8.66 40.89 35.08
CA THR A 16 -7.36 40.53 34.48
C THR A 16 -6.97 39.07 34.79
N LEU A 17 -7.28 38.59 35.99
CA LEU A 17 -7.05 37.16 36.33
C LEU A 17 -7.99 36.26 35.55
N ALA A 18 -9.26 36.57 35.41
CA ALA A 18 -10.21 35.83 34.61
C ALA A 18 -9.79 35.81 33.14
N SER A 19 -9.42 36.97 32.56
CA SER A 19 -8.97 37.01 31.15
C SER A 19 -7.70 36.21 30.90
N ARG A 20 -6.73 36.21 31.83
CA ARG A 20 -5.53 35.35 31.74
C ARG A 20 -5.85 33.89 31.88
N PHE A 21 -6.79 33.52 32.75
CA PHE A 21 -7.23 32.14 32.90
C PHE A 21 -7.93 31.59 31.65
N TYR A 22 -8.82 32.39 31.04
CA TYR A 22 -9.47 32.05 29.79
C TYR A 22 -8.49 32.03 28.61
N ALA A 23 -7.56 32.95 28.53
CA ALA A 23 -6.52 32.96 27.52
C ALA A 23 -5.65 31.70 27.62
N LYS A 24 -5.25 31.31 28.83
CA LYS A 24 -4.48 30.08 29.03
C LYS A 24 -5.26 28.84 28.60
N LYS A 25 -6.55 28.72 28.96
CA LYS A 25 -7.39 27.60 28.53
C LYS A 25 -7.62 27.56 27.04
N ASN A 26 -7.77 28.71 26.38
CA ASN A 26 -7.87 28.79 24.94
C ASN A 26 -6.59 28.32 24.27
N THR A 27 -5.41 28.74 24.77
CA THR A 27 -4.12 28.27 24.22
C THR A 27 -3.92 26.77 24.38
N GLU A 28 -4.32 26.21 25.53
CA GLU A 28 -4.28 24.76 25.77
C GLU A 28 -5.24 23.99 24.82
N ALA A 29 -6.44 24.53 24.58
CA ALA A 29 -7.41 23.98 23.65
C ALA A 29 -6.94 24.06 22.19
N GLU A 30 -6.32 25.17 21.81
CA GLU A 30 -5.74 25.33 20.46
C GLU A 30 -4.56 24.39 20.23
N ALA A 31 -3.69 24.21 21.23
CA ALA A 31 -2.60 23.23 21.18
C ALA A 31 -3.14 21.80 21.02
N TYR A 32 -4.15 21.43 21.81
CA TYR A 32 -4.79 20.13 21.71
C TYR A 32 -5.44 19.90 20.32
N LEU A 33 -6.11 20.92 19.78
CA LEU A 33 -6.69 20.84 18.43
C LEU A 33 -5.61 20.68 17.34
N ALA A 34 -4.46 21.34 17.51
CA ALA A 34 -3.33 21.19 16.60
C ALA A 34 -2.79 19.75 16.64
N ASP A 35 -2.60 19.18 17.83
CA ASP A 35 -2.15 17.80 18.00
C ASP A 35 -3.14 16.79 17.38
N VAL A 36 -4.44 17.00 17.59
CA VAL A 36 -5.48 16.14 16.99
C VAL A 36 -5.47 16.24 15.46
N LYS A 37 -5.24 17.43 14.88
CA LYS A 37 -5.11 17.58 13.43
C LYS A 37 -3.90 16.82 12.89
N VAL A 38 -2.74 16.97 13.51
CA VAL A 38 -1.53 16.23 13.12
C VAL A 38 -1.76 14.73 13.18
N TRP A 39 -2.38 14.25 14.26
CA TRP A 39 -2.72 12.85 14.40
C TRP A 39 -3.71 12.36 13.31
N ALA A 40 -4.74 13.16 13.00
CA ALA A 40 -5.69 12.85 11.95
C ALA A 40 -5.02 12.79 10.56
N GLU A 41 -4.09 13.70 10.26
CA GLU A 41 -3.31 13.69 9.02
C GLU A 41 -2.41 12.46 8.92
N GLN A 42 -1.75 12.05 10.01
CA GLN A 42 -0.95 10.83 10.07
C GLN A 42 -1.80 9.58 9.86
N MET A 43 -2.98 9.52 10.48
CA MET A 43 -3.94 8.43 10.26
C MET A 43 -4.39 8.38 8.80
N GLN A 44 -4.73 9.52 8.20
CA GLN A 44 -5.11 9.61 6.80
C GLN A 44 -3.99 9.10 5.87
N ALA A 45 -2.75 9.49 6.11
CA ALA A 45 -1.59 9.00 5.36
C ALA A 45 -1.43 7.48 5.48
N SER A 46 -1.57 6.94 6.70
CA SER A 46 -1.51 5.51 6.96
C SER A 46 -2.61 4.73 6.23
N TRP A 47 -3.84 5.25 6.22
CA TRP A 47 -4.95 4.66 5.45
C TRP A 47 -4.68 4.64 3.96
N THR A 48 -4.06 5.69 3.42
CA THR A 48 -3.70 5.77 1.99
C THR A 48 -2.68 4.68 1.62
N VAL A 49 -1.66 4.48 2.45
CA VAL A 49 -0.67 3.40 2.27
C VAL A 49 -1.34 2.03 2.32
N LEU A 50 -2.19 1.78 3.34
CA LEU A 50 -2.90 0.51 3.47
C LEU A 50 -3.83 0.22 2.29
N ALA A 51 -4.51 1.24 1.76
CA ALA A 51 -5.35 1.10 0.57
C ALA A 51 -4.51 0.72 -0.66
N GLY A 52 -3.34 1.33 -0.83
CA GLY A 52 -2.39 0.99 -1.89
C GLY A 52 -1.86 -0.43 -1.76
N VAL A 53 -1.49 -0.86 -0.55
CA VAL A 53 -1.06 -2.25 -0.26
C VAL A 53 -2.16 -3.24 -0.61
N LYS A 54 -3.40 -2.98 -0.18
CA LYS A 54 -4.56 -3.82 -0.51
C LYS A 54 -4.75 -3.94 -2.02
N SER A 55 -4.68 -2.83 -2.76
CA SER A 55 -4.79 -2.85 -4.22
C SER A 55 -3.70 -3.72 -4.83
N ARG A 56 -2.45 -3.55 -4.42
CA ARG A 56 -1.31 -4.34 -4.90
C ARG A 56 -1.48 -5.83 -4.65
N ILE A 57 -1.97 -6.21 -3.47
CA ILE A 57 -2.26 -7.62 -3.14
C ILE A 57 -3.30 -8.21 -4.11
N ILE A 58 -4.37 -7.47 -4.37
CA ILE A 58 -5.43 -7.90 -5.27
C ILE A 58 -4.89 -8.06 -6.70
N ASP A 59 -4.10 -7.10 -7.18
CA ASP A 59 -3.50 -7.13 -8.51
C ASP A 59 -2.58 -8.35 -8.69
N LEU A 60 -1.67 -8.57 -7.73
CA LEU A 60 -0.76 -9.71 -7.75
C LEU A 60 -1.49 -11.04 -7.65
N HIS A 61 -2.54 -11.12 -6.82
CA HIS A 61 -3.38 -12.31 -6.72
C HIS A 61 -4.06 -12.64 -8.06
N ASN A 62 -4.70 -11.64 -8.68
CA ASN A 62 -5.37 -11.82 -9.97
C ASN A 62 -4.39 -12.23 -11.08
N LEU A 63 -3.21 -11.62 -11.12
CA LEU A 63 -2.16 -12.00 -12.06
C LEU A 63 -1.69 -13.45 -11.84
N THR A 64 -1.49 -13.84 -10.59
CA THR A 64 -1.09 -15.21 -10.24
C THR A 64 -2.16 -16.22 -10.67
N CYS A 65 -3.44 -15.97 -10.40
CA CYS A 65 -4.53 -16.84 -10.83
C CYS A 65 -4.56 -17.01 -12.36
N ARG A 66 -4.48 -15.90 -13.11
CA ARG A 66 -4.46 -15.94 -14.59
C ARG A 66 -3.24 -16.67 -15.14
N LEU A 67 -2.05 -16.50 -14.51
CA LEU A 67 -0.86 -17.28 -14.88
C LEU A 67 -1.01 -18.77 -14.62
N CYS A 68 -1.59 -19.13 -13.45
CA CYS A 68 -1.86 -20.53 -13.13
C CYS A 68 -2.81 -21.16 -14.14
N GLU A 69 -3.92 -20.50 -14.48
CA GLU A 69 -4.90 -21.00 -15.47
C GLU A 69 -4.25 -21.23 -16.83
N LYS A 70 -3.46 -20.25 -17.31
CA LYS A 70 -2.74 -20.40 -18.59
C LYS A 70 -1.66 -21.50 -18.54
N ALA A 71 -0.92 -21.58 -17.42
CA ALA A 71 0.10 -22.59 -17.21
C ALA A 71 -0.49 -24.01 -17.16
N GLU A 72 -1.65 -24.19 -16.52
CA GLU A 72 -2.33 -25.50 -16.47
C GLU A 72 -2.68 -26.03 -17.86
N VAL A 73 -3.12 -25.15 -18.76
CA VAL A 73 -3.43 -25.52 -20.16
C VAL A 73 -2.17 -26.05 -20.84
N HIS A 74 -1.10 -25.24 -20.85
CA HIS A 74 0.14 -25.61 -21.51
C HIS A 74 0.84 -26.81 -20.87
N MET A 75 0.74 -26.95 -19.54
CA MET A 75 1.29 -28.13 -18.85
C MET A 75 0.55 -29.41 -19.23
N LYS A 76 -0.78 -29.39 -19.39
CA LYS A 76 -1.55 -30.54 -19.87
C LYS A 76 -1.17 -30.92 -21.31
N GLU A 77 -0.97 -29.92 -22.17
CA GLU A 77 -0.50 -30.13 -23.54
C GLU A 77 0.91 -30.75 -23.55
N LEU A 78 1.83 -30.19 -22.72
CA LEU A 78 3.18 -30.74 -22.59
C LEU A 78 3.20 -32.15 -22.02
N GLU A 79 2.37 -32.45 -21.04
CA GLU A 79 2.22 -33.78 -20.45
C GLU A 79 1.72 -34.80 -21.48
N ALA A 80 0.72 -34.42 -22.28
CA ALA A 80 0.21 -35.24 -23.37
C ALA A 80 1.28 -35.51 -24.46
N LEU A 81 2.15 -34.51 -24.68
CA LEU A 81 3.23 -34.61 -25.66
C LEU A 81 4.45 -35.38 -25.14
N ALA A 82 4.64 -35.49 -23.83
CA ALA A 82 5.86 -36.03 -23.21
C ALA A 82 6.34 -37.39 -23.79
N PRO A 83 5.46 -38.38 -24.10
CA PRO A 83 5.88 -39.65 -24.70
C PRO A 83 6.51 -39.53 -26.08
N ASN A 84 6.16 -38.44 -26.81
CA ASN A 84 6.57 -38.22 -28.21
C ASN A 84 7.34 -36.87 -28.35
N PHE A 85 7.90 -36.36 -27.26
CA PHE A 85 8.61 -35.09 -27.27
C PHE A 85 9.86 -35.20 -28.15
N ASP A 86 9.94 -34.31 -29.18
CA ASP A 86 11.08 -34.26 -30.09
C ASP A 86 11.77 -32.89 -29.94
N THR A 87 13.04 -32.95 -29.59
CA THR A 87 13.90 -31.75 -29.45
C THR A 87 14.26 -31.07 -30.77
N ASN A 88 13.95 -31.66 -31.89
CA ASN A 88 14.13 -31.05 -33.22
C ASN A 88 12.83 -30.42 -33.74
N ASN A 89 11.72 -30.58 -33.02
CA ASN A 89 10.44 -30.00 -33.37
C ASN A 89 10.31 -28.63 -32.66
N GLU A 90 10.24 -27.57 -33.44
CA GLU A 90 10.17 -26.18 -32.92
C GLU A 90 8.91 -25.94 -32.06
N ASP A 91 7.78 -26.53 -32.39
CA ASP A 91 6.53 -26.37 -31.63
C ASP A 91 6.63 -27.04 -30.25
N HIS A 92 7.30 -28.20 -30.17
CA HIS A 92 7.54 -28.88 -28.89
C HIS A 92 8.46 -28.07 -27.97
N ILE A 93 9.53 -27.51 -28.55
CA ILE A 93 10.45 -26.64 -27.79
C ILE A 93 9.73 -25.35 -27.35
N LYS A 94 8.93 -24.76 -28.22
CA LYS A 94 8.16 -23.56 -27.91
C LYS A 94 7.20 -23.80 -26.76
N LEU A 95 6.44 -24.88 -26.74
CA LEU A 95 5.54 -25.25 -25.67
C LEU A 95 6.29 -25.43 -24.33
N PHE A 96 7.43 -26.11 -24.36
CA PHE A 96 8.29 -26.28 -23.17
C PHE A 96 8.78 -24.92 -22.63
N GLN A 97 9.24 -24.05 -23.50
CA GLN A 97 9.70 -22.69 -23.13
C GLN A 97 8.56 -21.86 -22.53
N GLN A 98 7.35 -21.96 -23.06
CA GLN A 98 6.17 -21.28 -22.53
C GLN A 98 5.88 -21.75 -21.10
N CYS A 99 5.88 -23.04 -20.83
CA CYS A 99 5.72 -23.59 -19.48
C CYS A 99 6.82 -23.09 -18.53
N ALA A 100 8.07 -23.08 -18.98
CA ALA A 100 9.21 -22.64 -18.18
C ALA A 100 9.14 -21.14 -17.83
N ILE A 101 8.74 -20.29 -18.79
CA ILE A 101 8.58 -18.84 -18.58
C ILE A 101 7.44 -18.58 -17.59
N MET A 102 6.32 -19.27 -17.70
CA MET A 102 5.20 -19.10 -16.76
C MET A 102 5.58 -19.56 -15.34
N ALA A 103 6.24 -20.72 -15.20
CA ALA A 103 6.72 -21.22 -13.91
C ALA A 103 7.70 -20.22 -13.25
N LYS A 104 8.63 -19.67 -14.04
CA LYS A 104 9.54 -18.62 -13.57
C LYS A 104 8.81 -17.37 -13.13
N SER A 105 7.84 -16.88 -13.91
CA SER A 105 7.03 -15.72 -13.58
C SER A 105 6.25 -15.89 -12.29
N MET A 106 5.62 -17.04 -12.09
CA MET A 106 4.90 -17.34 -10.85
C MET A 106 5.85 -17.36 -9.65
N SER A 107 7.06 -17.94 -9.81
CA SER A 107 8.08 -17.94 -8.77
C SER A 107 8.56 -16.51 -8.42
N GLU A 108 8.78 -15.67 -9.43
CA GLU A 108 9.16 -14.27 -9.23
C GLU A 108 8.05 -13.49 -8.50
N LEU A 109 6.78 -13.66 -8.87
CA LEU A 109 5.63 -13.06 -8.18
C LEU A 109 5.56 -13.50 -6.71
N ALA A 110 5.70 -14.79 -6.44
CA ALA A 110 5.61 -15.35 -5.09
C ALA A 110 6.76 -14.90 -4.17
N GLN A 111 7.92 -14.59 -4.72
CA GLN A 111 9.11 -14.19 -3.94
C GLN A 111 9.26 -12.67 -3.80
N THR A 112 8.48 -11.88 -4.54
CA THR A 112 8.61 -10.42 -4.54
C THR A 112 7.90 -9.80 -3.35
N PRO A 113 8.60 -9.06 -2.48
CA PRO A 113 7.97 -8.41 -1.34
C PRO A 113 7.04 -7.28 -1.80
N ILE A 114 5.87 -7.19 -1.18
CA ILE A 114 4.89 -6.14 -1.47
C ILE A 114 5.30 -4.82 -0.83
N LEU A 115 5.98 -4.89 0.31
CA LEU A 115 6.50 -3.72 1.02
C LEU A 115 8.03 -3.72 0.96
N ASP A 116 8.60 -2.52 0.90
CA ASP A 116 10.04 -2.30 1.08
C ASP A 116 10.44 -2.29 2.57
N ALA A 117 11.71 -2.06 2.84
CA ALA A 117 12.25 -2.02 4.20
C ALA A 117 11.68 -0.86 5.05
N ASP A 118 11.19 0.18 4.41
CA ASP A 118 10.62 1.37 5.05
C ASP A 118 9.09 1.25 5.24
N GLY A 119 8.49 0.14 4.80
CA GLY A 119 7.05 -0.11 4.90
C GLY A 119 6.22 0.54 3.80
N ASN A 120 6.85 1.07 2.75
CA ASN A 120 6.15 1.58 1.57
C ASN A 120 5.88 0.46 0.56
N ILE A 121 5.01 0.73 -0.42
CA ILE A 121 4.77 -0.23 -1.50
C ILE A 121 6.04 -0.39 -2.31
N SER A 122 6.52 -1.62 -2.43
CA SER A 122 7.73 -1.96 -3.17
C SER A 122 7.60 -1.63 -4.66
N GLU A 123 8.52 -0.84 -5.19
CA GLU A 123 8.62 -0.58 -6.63
C GLU A 123 8.86 -1.88 -7.41
N GLN A 124 9.66 -2.78 -6.85
CA GLN A 124 9.94 -4.10 -7.42
C GLN A 124 8.66 -4.90 -7.66
N SER A 125 7.68 -4.84 -6.74
CA SER A 125 6.39 -5.51 -6.92
C SER A 125 5.61 -4.99 -8.13
N GLY A 126 5.74 -3.71 -8.46
CA GLY A 126 5.16 -3.10 -9.66
C GLY A 126 5.82 -3.58 -10.95
N ILE A 127 7.15 -3.63 -10.96
CA ILE A 127 7.94 -4.11 -12.11
C ILE A 127 7.61 -5.57 -12.42
N ILE A 128 7.57 -6.44 -11.40
CA ILE A 128 7.27 -7.86 -11.57
C ILE A 128 5.81 -8.06 -12.03
N ALA A 129 4.86 -7.29 -11.48
CA ALA A 129 3.47 -7.33 -11.94
C ALA A 129 3.35 -6.97 -13.43
N SER A 130 3.98 -5.89 -13.88
CA SER A 130 3.97 -5.47 -15.29
C SER A 130 4.62 -6.51 -16.22
N LYS A 131 5.69 -7.16 -15.77
CA LYS A 131 6.35 -8.25 -16.51
C LYS A 131 5.42 -9.47 -16.65
N ALA A 132 4.76 -9.87 -15.57
CA ALA A 132 3.80 -10.97 -15.57
C ALA A 132 2.61 -10.70 -16.49
N GLU A 133 2.11 -9.47 -16.50
CA GLU A 133 1.03 -9.04 -17.39
C GLU A 133 1.46 -9.08 -18.86
N THR A 134 2.69 -8.67 -19.16
CA THR A 134 3.26 -8.79 -20.52
C THR A 134 3.29 -10.24 -20.97
N ILE A 135 3.74 -11.17 -20.13
CA ILE A 135 3.77 -12.60 -20.43
C ILE A 135 2.36 -13.18 -20.65
N LEU A 136 1.37 -12.73 -19.86
CA LEU A 136 -0.02 -13.13 -20.06
C LEU A 136 -0.61 -12.69 -21.39
N ASN A 137 -0.26 -11.49 -21.84
CA ASN A 137 -0.81 -10.85 -23.06
C ASN A 137 -0.01 -11.18 -24.31
N THR A 138 1.17 -11.77 -24.18
CA THR A 138 1.95 -12.22 -25.34
C THR A 138 1.41 -13.60 -25.77
N GLU A 139 1.00 -13.71 -27.01
CA GLU A 139 0.81 -15.01 -27.68
C GLU A 139 2.21 -15.56 -27.95
N LEU A 140 2.68 -16.36 -27.01
CA LEU A 140 3.98 -17.03 -27.13
C LEU A 140 3.87 -18.24 -28.06
#